data_8368f0788ab8fc7fcc0c2b18d88f0c77
#
_entry.id   8368f0788ab8fc7fcc0c2b18d88f0c77
#
_cell.length_a   1.000
_cell.length_b   1.000
_cell.length_c   1.000
_cell.angle_alpha   90.00
_cell.angle_beta   90.00
_cell.angle_gamma   90.00
#
_symmetry.space_group_name_H-M   'P 1'
#
loop_
_entity.id
_entity.type
_entity.pdbx_description
1 polymer ?
#
loop_
_entity_poly.entity_id
_entity_poly.type
_entity_poly.pdbx_seq_one_letter_code
_entity_poly.pdbx_strand_id
1 'polypeptide(L)'
;IDVTCTIEDPLAQTRMAYVVTTSEGDRKLADFTRIACADARLEIEDLDEELFAGAKVLHFGSISLIENPARDATKKAVEMAREKGCLISYDPNVRLSLWPDPQQCKTTILQSLPWADIVKINEVELEFLTGGKELAQAEALREEMNIPLLIITLDSRGAFFATERHSKIVSGFQIELVEATGAGDGFNAGVIRGLLKHVKESPDRRAALKSLEESEMEAIIRTANGVGALACTKAGAIPALPSQEELDRFLSTSKVSAN
;
A
#
# COMPACT_ATOMS: atom_id res chain seq x y z
N ILE A 1 -8.11 -6.50 15.66
CA ILE A 1 -7.95 -5.11 15.21
C ILE A 1 -8.63 -4.23 16.23
N ASP A 2 -7.95 -3.22 16.72
CA ASP A 2 -8.51 -2.18 17.57
C ASP A 2 -9.35 -1.23 16.70
N VAL A 3 -10.60 -0.99 17.11
CA VAL A 3 -11.56 -0.13 16.41
C VAL A 3 -12.11 0.98 17.32
N THR A 4 -11.47 1.23 18.46
CA THR A 4 -11.93 2.21 19.46
C THR A 4 -12.06 3.62 18.90
N CYS A 5 -11.28 3.94 17.85
CA CYS A 5 -11.30 5.24 17.19
C CYS A 5 -12.07 5.23 15.86
N THR A 6 -12.86 4.20 15.61
CA THR A 6 -13.78 4.19 14.48
C THR A 6 -15.01 5.03 14.82
N ILE A 7 -15.33 5.97 13.93
CA ILE A 7 -16.46 6.87 14.07
C ILE A 7 -17.63 6.33 13.26
N GLU A 8 -18.79 6.24 13.87
CA GLU A 8 -20.03 5.91 13.18
C GLU A 8 -20.74 7.20 12.73
N ASP A 9 -20.95 7.35 11.43
CA ASP A 9 -21.73 8.46 10.86
C ASP A 9 -23.17 7.99 10.57
N PRO A 10 -24.16 8.46 11.35
CA PRO A 10 -25.56 8.05 11.16
C PRO A 10 -26.20 8.62 9.89
N LEU A 11 -25.53 9.57 9.23
CA LEU A 11 -26.04 10.25 8.02
C LEU A 11 -25.40 9.72 6.74
N ALA A 12 -24.45 8.80 6.84
CA ALA A 12 -23.71 8.27 5.70
C ALA A 12 -23.61 6.75 5.76
N GLN A 13 -23.44 6.13 4.61
CA GLN A 13 -23.25 4.68 4.52
C GLN A 13 -21.77 4.33 4.37
N THR A 14 -21.40 3.13 4.78
CA THR A 14 -20.11 2.56 4.44
C THR A 14 -19.95 2.43 2.93
N ARG A 15 -18.80 2.80 2.39
CA ARG A 15 -18.51 2.60 0.96
C ARG A 15 -18.54 1.13 0.60
N MET A 16 -19.26 0.79 -0.44
CA MET A 16 -19.33 -0.58 -0.97
C MET A 16 -18.63 -0.66 -2.32
N ALA A 17 -17.87 -1.75 -2.50
CA ALA A 17 -17.27 -2.12 -3.76
C ALA A 17 -17.99 -3.35 -4.31
N TYR A 18 -18.48 -3.27 -5.54
CA TYR A 18 -19.15 -4.37 -6.22
C TYR A 18 -18.18 -5.08 -7.15
N VAL A 19 -17.92 -6.35 -6.89
CA VAL A 19 -17.05 -7.19 -7.70
C VAL A 19 -17.88 -8.16 -8.50
N VAL A 20 -17.70 -8.17 -9.82
CA VAL A 20 -18.39 -9.10 -10.74
C VAL A 20 -17.38 -10.10 -11.27
N THR A 21 -17.70 -11.39 -11.19
CA THR A 21 -16.94 -12.44 -11.84
C THR A 21 -17.40 -12.55 -13.29
N THR A 22 -16.49 -12.46 -14.25
CA THR A 22 -16.79 -12.65 -15.67
C THR A 22 -16.98 -14.14 -15.98
N SER A 23 -17.55 -14.45 -17.17
CA SER A 23 -17.72 -15.83 -17.65
C SER A 23 -16.38 -16.60 -17.82
N GLU A 24 -15.27 -15.86 -17.91
CA GLU A 24 -13.92 -16.39 -18.04
C GLU A 24 -13.22 -16.58 -16.69
N GLY A 25 -13.93 -16.31 -15.57
CA GLY A 25 -13.39 -16.42 -14.22
C GLY A 25 -12.66 -15.17 -13.72
N ASP A 26 -12.45 -14.18 -14.58
CA ASP A 26 -11.86 -12.91 -14.19
C ASP A 26 -12.83 -12.11 -13.33
N ARG A 27 -12.32 -11.48 -12.29
CA ARG A 27 -13.08 -10.54 -11.46
C ARG A 27 -12.78 -9.11 -11.89
N LYS A 28 -13.84 -8.40 -12.22
CA LYS A 28 -13.77 -6.96 -12.47
C LYS A 28 -14.49 -6.22 -11.36
N LEU A 29 -13.85 -5.19 -10.85
CA LEU A 29 -14.52 -4.23 -10.00
C LEU A 29 -15.56 -3.50 -10.86
N ALA A 30 -16.84 -3.77 -10.59
CA ALA A 30 -17.93 -3.29 -11.44
C ALA A 30 -18.32 -1.86 -11.10
N ASP A 31 -18.43 -1.55 -9.81
CA ASP A 31 -18.82 -0.22 -9.35
C ASP A 31 -18.44 0.00 -7.88
N PHE A 32 -18.47 1.27 -7.47
CA PHE A 32 -18.38 1.71 -6.09
C PHE A 32 -19.57 2.57 -5.72
N THR A 33 -19.99 2.52 -4.47
CA THR A 33 -20.87 3.56 -3.95
C THR A 33 -20.15 4.91 -3.99
N ARG A 34 -20.73 5.91 -4.66
CA ARG A 34 -20.09 7.21 -4.90
C ARG A 34 -20.67 8.34 -4.05
N ILE A 35 -21.88 8.16 -3.52
CA ILE A 35 -22.65 9.23 -2.88
C ILE A 35 -22.67 9.01 -1.38
N ALA A 36 -22.41 10.08 -0.62
CA ALA A 36 -22.59 10.16 0.82
C ALA A 36 -21.96 9.00 1.60
N CYS A 37 -20.72 8.63 1.25
CA CYS A 37 -19.99 7.60 2.00
C CYS A 37 -19.31 8.20 3.23
N ALA A 38 -19.34 7.49 4.33
CA ALA A 38 -18.80 7.94 5.63
C ALA A 38 -17.29 8.24 5.56
N ASP A 39 -16.54 7.44 4.80
CA ASP A 39 -15.09 7.63 4.60
C ASP A 39 -14.70 8.96 3.93
N ALA A 40 -15.61 9.56 3.14
CA ALA A 40 -15.40 10.88 2.53
C ALA A 40 -15.73 12.05 3.48
N ARG A 41 -16.29 11.76 4.64
CA ARG A 41 -16.79 12.75 5.59
C ARG A 41 -15.91 12.90 6.85
N LEU A 42 -14.79 12.21 6.91
CA LEU A 42 -13.82 12.33 8.00
C LEU A 42 -13.30 13.77 8.05
N GLU A 43 -13.45 14.42 9.20
CA GLU A 43 -13.02 15.80 9.46
C GLU A 43 -11.74 15.84 10.30
N ILE A 44 -11.07 16.99 10.34
CA ILE A 44 -9.85 17.17 11.15
C ILE A 44 -10.17 17.01 12.64
N GLU A 45 -11.33 17.46 13.05
CA GLU A 45 -11.84 17.39 14.41
C GLU A 45 -12.11 15.96 14.91
N ASP A 46 -12.25 15.02 13.97
CA ASP A 46 -12.41 13.59 14.26
C ASP A 46 -11.09 12.91 14.62
N LEU A 47 -9.95 13.56 14.38
CA LEU A 47 -8.64 13.00 14.63
C LEU A 47 -8.24 13.16 16.10
N ASP A 48 -8.06 12.04 16.78
CA ASP A 48 -7.54 12.02 18.15
C ASP A 48 -6.00 11.89 18.13
N GLU A 49 -5.30 12.84 18.78
CA GLU A 49 -3.84 12.78 18.89
C GLU A 49 -3.33 11.52 19.63
N GLU A 50 -4.11 10.96 20.52
CA GLU A 50 -3.74 9.77 21.27
C GLU A 50 -3.62 8.54 20.37
N LEU A 51 -4.31 8.51 19.22
CA LEU A 51 -4.16 7.49 18.18
C LEU A 51 -2.71 7.29 17.74
N PHE A 52 -1.95 8.37 17.68
CA PHE A 52 -0.58 8.37 17.18
C PHE A 52 0.46 8.12 18.27
N ALA A 53 0.12 8.22 19.56
CA ALA A 53 1.09 8.13 20.66
C ALA A 53 1.82 6.78 20.75
N GLY A 54 1.15 5.69 20.35
CA GLY A 54 1.74 4.34 20.31
C GLY A 54 2.01 3.82 18.91
N ALA A 55 1.56 4.54 17.88
CA ALA A 55 1.65 4.13 16.50
C ALA A 55 3.10 4.12 15.99
N LYS A 56 3.39 3.22 15.07
CA LYS A 56 4.70 3.11 14.42
C LYS A 56 4.63 3.46 12.94
N VAL A 57 3.46 3.26 12.34
CA VAL A 57 3.18 3.50 10.93
C VAL A 57 1.78 4.07 10.80
N LEU A 58 1.63 5.12 10.01
CA LEU A 58 0.36 5.54 9.42
C LEU A 58 0.32 5.04 7.98
N HIS A 59 -0.75 4.33 7.61
CA HIS A 59 -0.97 3.89 6.23
C HIS A 59 -2.21 4.56 5.66
N PHE A 60 -2.13 5.05 4.41
CA PHE A 60 -3.27 5.66 3.73
C PHE A 60 -3.26 5.35 2.23
N GLY A 61 -4.41 5.59 1.58
CA GLY A 61 -4.60 5.43 0.14
C GLY A 61 -5.11 6.70 -0.53
N SER A 62 -5.30 6.68 -1.86
CA SER A 62 -5.71 7.88 -2.60
C SER A 62 -7.20 8.19 -2.50
N ILE A 63 -8.05 7.26 -2.10
CA ILE A 63 -9.51 7.48 -2.03
C ILE A 63 -9.85 8.59 -1.04
N SER A 64 -9.17 8.66 0.09
CA SER A 64 -9.36 9.74 1.07
C SER A 64 -8.86 11.12 0.61
N LEU A 65 -8.15 11.15 -0.54
CA LEU A 65 -7.63 12.41 -1.12
C LEU A 65 -8.51 12.98 -2.23
N ILE A 66 -9.62 12.34 -2.58
CA ILE A 66 -10.48 12.75 -3.70
C ILE A 66 -11.09 14.14 -3.43
N GLU A 67 -11.65 14.33 -2.24
CA GLU A 67 -12.36 15.55 -1.89
C GLU A 67 -12.27 15.89 -0.39
N ASN A 68 -12.59 17.14 -0.04
CA ASN A 68 -12.74 17.55 1.35
C ASN A 68 -14.11 17.09 1.89
N PRO A 69 -14.21 16.85 3.23
CA PRO A 69 -13.19 17.13 4.26
C PRO A 69 -12.09 16.03 4.39
N ALA A 70 -12.30 14.81 3.88
CA ALA A 70 -11.41 13.68 4.10
C ALA A 70 -9.98 13.92 3.63
N ARG A 71 -9.77 14.71 2.57
CA ARG A 71 -8.44 15.10 2.08
C ARG A 71 -7.66 15.88 3.14
N ASP A 72 -8.29 16.91 3.72
CA ASP A 72 -7.66 17.76 4.71
C ASP A 72 -7.41 16.98 6.02
N ALA A 73 -8.36 16.13 6.43
CA ALA A 73 -8.19 15.21 7.54
C ALA A 73 -7.02 14.24 7.32
N THR A 74 -6.92 13.62 6.14
CA THR A 74 -5.81 12.71 5.80
C THR A 74 -4.47 13.44 5.86
N LYS A 75 -4.38 14.64 5.29
CA LYS A 75 -3.16 15.46 5.36
C LYS A 75 -2.78 15.78 6.80
N LYS A 76 -3.75 16.18 7.62
CA LYS A 76 -3.53 16.47 9.04
C LYS A 76 -3.09 15.24 9.80
N ALA A 77 -3.69 14.07 9.55
CA ALA A 77 -3.28 12.80 10.15
C ALA A 77 -1.81 12.44 9.81
N VAL A 78 -1.37 12.68 8.56
CA VAL A 78 0.03 12.49 8.16
C VAL A 78 0.96 13.41 8.94
N GLU A 79 0.60 14.68 9.11
CA GLU A 79 1.39 15.65 9.89
C GLU A 79 1.52 15.19 11.36
N MET A 80 0.40 14.86 12.01
CA MET A 80 0.36 14.39 13.40
C MET A 80 1.17 13.10 13.60
N ALA A 81 1.01 12.12 12.70
CA ALA A 81 1.76 10.87 12.75
C ALA A 81 3.28 11.11 12.60
N ARG A 82 3.68 12.01 11.72
CA ARG A 82 5.09 12.39 11.52
C ARG A 82 5.68 13.06 12.76
N GLU A 83 4.96 13.97 13.42
CA GLU A 83 5.35 14.60 14.67
C GLU A 83 5.58 13.58 15.79
N LYS A 84 4.82 12.48 15.81
CA LYS A 84 4.98 11.36 16.76
C LYS A 84 6.04 10.33 16.30
N GLY A 85 6.77 10.59 15.21
CA GLY A 85 7.83 9.73 14.68
C GLY A 85 7.34 8.45 14.01
N CYS A 86 6.10 8.41 13.54
CA CYS A 86 5.60 7.31 12.71
C CYS A 86 6.25 7.34 11.33
N LEU A 87 6.45 6.16 10.74
CA LEU A 87 6.65 6.06 9.28
C LEU A 87 5.32 6.27 8.57
N ILE A 88 5.37 6.92 7.43
CA ILE A 88 4.20 7.16 6.59
C ILE A 88 4.24 6.21 5.40
N SER A 89 3.24 5.35 5.28
CA SER A 89 3.09 4.38 4.18
C SER A 89 1.93 4.78 3.28
N TYR A 90 2.16 4.84 1.99
CA TYR A 90 1.18 5.24 0.99
C TYR A 90 1.07 4.20 -0.13
N ASP A 91 -0.14 3.68 -0.33
CA ASP A 91 -0.56 2.93 -1.50
C ASP A 91 -1.65 3.72 -2.21
N PRO A 92 -1.38 4.41 -3.32
CA PRO A 92 -2.40 5.16 -4.05
C PRO A 92 -3.61 4.31 -4.38
N ASN A 93 -3.40 3.05 -4.75
CA ASN A 93 -4.45 2.09 -5.05
C ASN A 93 -5.52 2.69 -5.97
N VAL A 94 -5.06 3.16 -7.13
CA VAL A 94 -5.82 4.04 -8.03
C VAL A 94 -7.13 3.41 -8.49
N ARG A 95 -8.22 4.13 -8.32
CA ARG A 95 -9.57 3.78 -8.77
C ARG A 95 -10.14 4.95 -9.57
N LEU A 96 -9.73 5.07 -10.84
CA LEU A 96 -10.12 6.20 -11.71
C LEU A 96 -11.62 6.44 -11.75
N SER A 97 -12.45 5.39 -11.60
CA SER A 97 -13.90 5.51 -11.57
C SER A 97 -14.45 6.35 -10.41
N LEU A 98 -13.67 6.55 -9.34
CA LEU A 98 -14.06 7.39 -8.19
C LEU A 98 -13.63 8.86 -8.34
N TRP A 99 -12.70 9.16 -9.25
CA TRP A 99 -12.17 10.50 -9.43
C TRP A 99 -13.02 11.31 -10.42
N PRO A 100 -13.15 12.62 -10.25
CA PRO A 100 -13.84 13.50 -11.19
C PRO A 100 -13.24 13.42 -12.60
N ASP A 101 -11.90 13.38 -12.67
CA ASP A 101 -11.17 13.17 -13.92
C ASP A 101 -9.78 12.54 -13.65
N PRO A 102 -9.18 11.87 -14.64
CA PRO A 102 -7.86 11.23 -14.50
C PRO A 102 -6.72 12.23 -14.21
N GLN A 103 -6.80 13.45 -14.71
CA GLN A 103 -5.74 14.44 -14.50
C GLN A 103 -5.72 14.94 -13.06
N GLN A 104 -6.91 15.15 -12.46
CA GLN A 104 -7.01 15.49 -11.04
C GLN A 104 -6.46 14.35 -10.18
N CYS A 105 -6.80 13.10 -10.50
CA CYS A 105 -6.25 11.92 -9.83
C CYS A 105 -4.72 11.93 -9.86
N LYS A 106 -4.14 12.02 -11.06
CA LYS A 106 -2.69 12.03 -11.27
C LYS A 106 -2.02 13.16 -10.48
N THR A 107 -2.54 14.38 -10.61
CA THR A 107 -1.99 15.56 -9.93
C THR A 107 -2.01 15.42 -8.41
N THR A 108 -3.14 14.96 -7.86
CA THR A 108 -3.29 14.77 -6.40
C THR A 108 -2.34 13.70 -5.89
N ILE A 109 -2.21 12.57 -6.60
CA ILE A 109 -1.28 11.51 -6.20
C ILE A 109 0.16 12.02 -6.24
N LEU A 110 0.61 12.66 -7.32
CA LEU A 110 1.97 13.18 -7.43
C LEU A 110 2.28 14.21 -6.31
N GLN A 111 1.31 15.06 -5.95
CA GLN A 111 1.47 16.01 -4.85
C GLN A 111 1.53 15.34 -3.47
N SER A 112 0.98 14.16 -3.30
CA SER A 112 0.97 13.45 -2.03
C SER A 112 2.12 12.44 -1.87
N LEU A 113 2.80 12.02 -2.96
CA LEU A 113 3.95 11.13 -2.87
C LEU A 113 5.04 11.61 -1.88
N PRO A 114 5.41 12.91 -1.82
CA PRO A 114 6.42 13.41 -0.88
C PRO A 114 6.00 13.33 0.61
N TRP A 115 4.73 13.05 0.89
CA TRP A 115 4.27 12.88 2.25
C TRP A 115 4.68 11.54 2.84
N ALA A 116 5.04 10.56 1.99
CA ALA A 116 5.28 9.19 2.42
C ALA A 116 6.78 8.88 2.57
N ASP A 117 7.07 7.97 3.47
CA ASP A 117 8.39 7.35 3.63
C ASP A 117 8.47 6.04 2.83
N ILE A 118 7.32 5.37 2.66
CA ILE A 118 7.15 4.13 1.93
C ILE A 118 6.02 4.34 0.94
N VAL A 119 6.32 4.22 -0.34
CA VAL A 119 5.33 4.25 -1.42
C VAL A 119 5.32 2.91 -2.11
N LYS A 120 4.15 2.29 -2.25
CA LYS A 120 3.97 1.10 -3.08
C LYS A 120 2.96 1.41 -4.18
N ILE A 121 3.34 1.15 -5.41
CA ILE A 121 2.47 1.20 -6.59
C ILE A 121 2.67 -0.06 -7.43
N ASN A 122 1.77 -0.32 -8.38
CA ASN A 122 1.96 -1.36 -9.39
C ASN A 122 2.41 -0.76 -10.73
N GLU A 123 2.70 -1.62 -11.73
CA GLU A 123 3.17 -1.18 -13.04
C GLU A 123 2.15 -0.31 -13.79
N VAL A 124 0.86 -0.57 -13.62
CA VAL A 124 -0.20 0.23 -14.26
C VAL A 124 -0.25 1.63 -13.64
N GLU A 125 -0.09 1.71 -12.34
CA GLU A 125 -0.02 2.98 -11.63
C GLU A 125 1.26 3.75 -11.96
N LEU A 126 2.40 3.05 -12.10
CA LEU A 126 3.65 3.67 -12.57
C LEU A 126 3.46 4.28 -13.95
N GLU A 127 2.90 3.54 -14.90
CA GLU A 127 2.61 4.04 -16.24
C GLU A 127 1.66 5.23 -16.20
N PHE A 128 0.61 5.16 -15.40
CA PHE A 128 -0.35 6.26 -15.24
C PHE A 128 0.33 7.53 -14.71
N LEU A 129 1.23 7.41 -13.75
CA LEU A 129 1.89 8.56 -13.12
C LEU A 129 3.04 9.13 -13.97
N THR A 130 3.80 8.29 -14.65
CA THR A 130 5.04 8.71 -15.35
C THR A 130 4.92 8.70 -16.87
N GLY A 131 3.96 7.97 -17.42
CA GLY A 131 3.81 7.76 -18.86
C GLY A 131 4.56 6.53 -19.38
N GLY A 132 5.18 5.73 -18.52
CA GLY A 132 5.88 4.50 -18.92
C GLY A 132 6.02 3.49 -17.77
N LYS A 133 6.42 2.26 -18.14
CA LYS A 133 6.49 1.10 -17.21
C LYS A 133 7.93 0.70 -16.84
N GLU A 134 8.91 1.35 -17.43
CA GLU A 134 10.29 0.96 -17.24
C GLU A 134 10.76 1.29 -15.82
N LEU A 135 11.58 0.43 -15.23
CA LEU A 135 12.09 0.64 -13.87
C LEU A 135 12.91 1.92 -13.72
N ALA A 136 13.53 2.39 -14.82
CA ALA A 136 14.20 3.68 -14.84
C ALA A 136 13.24 4.85 -14.54
N GLN A 137 11.96 4.75 -14.91
CA GLN A 137 10.95 5.75 -14.55
C GLN A 137 10.55 5.66 -13.07
N ALA A 138 10.59 4.45 -12.50
CA ALA A 138 10.37 4.29 -11.07
C ALA A 138 11.51 4.94 -10.26
N GLU A 139 12.76 4.76 -10.69
CA GLU A 139 13.93 5.39 -10.06
C GLU A 139 13.86 6.92 -10.18
N ALA A 140 13.55 7.43 -11.38
CA ALA A 140 13.36 8.87 -11.61
C ALA A 140 12.24 9.47 -10.75
N LEU A 141 11.08 8.78 -10.67
CA LEU A 141 9.96 9.20 -9.83
C LEU A 141 10.35 9.23 -8.34
N ARG A 142 11.05 8.19 -7.86
CA ARG A 142 11.56 8.13 -6.48
C ARG A 142 12.47 9.32 -6.18
N GLU A 143 13.39 9.61 -7.09
CA GLU A 143 14.36 10.69 -6.93
C GLU A 143 13.68 12.05 -6.97
N GLU A 144 12.85 12.33 -7.98
CA GLU A 144 12.11 13.58 -8.13
C GLU A 144 11.21 13.88 -6.92
N MET A 145 10.51 12.86 -6.41
CA MET A 145 9.59 13.00 -5.26
C MET A 145 10.30 12.81 -3.91
N ASN A 146 11.61 12.55 -3.90
CA ASN A 146 12.40 12.32 -2.68
C ASN A 146 11.81 11.24 -1.75
N ILE A 147 11.33 10.13 -2.35
CA ILE A 147 10.71 9.02 -1.62
C ILE A 147 11.82 8.15 -1.03
N PRO A 148 11.85 7.92 0.31
CA PRO A 148 12.86 7.06 0.92
C PRO A 148 12.84 5.62 0.42
N LEU A 149 11.65 5.02 0.27
CA LEU A 149 11.44 3.68 -0.25
C LEU A 149 10.27 3.67 -1.24
N LEU A 150 10.56 3.44 -2.52
CA LEU A 150 9.56 3.17 -3.55
C LEU A 150 9.56 1.68 -3.88
N ILE A 151 8.37 1.10 -3.97
CA ILE A 151 8.17 -0.30 -4.33
C ILE A 151 7.21 -0.37 -5.52
N ILE A 152 7.58 -1.14 -6.55
CA ILE A 152 6.73 -1.44 -7.69
C ILE A 152 6.40 -2.93 -7.67
N THR A 153 5.13 -3.28 -7.50
CA THR A 153 4.70 -4.68 -7.63
C THR A 153 4.58 -5.05 -9.10
N LEU A 154 5.13 -6.21 -9.48
CA LEU A 154 5.32 -6.72 -10.84
C LEU A 154 4.53 -8.01 -11.08
N ASP A 155 3.39 -8.16 -10.44
CA ASP A 155 2.54 -9.37 -10.46
C ASP A 155 3.35 -10.64 -10.12
N SER A 156 3.27 -11.68 -10.95
CA SER A 156 3.97 -12.95 -10.74
C SER A 156 5.50 -12.83 -10.78
N ARG A 157 6.05 -11.76 -11.34
CA ARG A 157 7.51 -11.51 -11.38
C ARG A 157 8.06 -11.03 -10.03
N GLY A 158 7.19 -10.68 -9.06
CA GLY A 158 7.56 -10.23 -7.74
C GLY A 158 7.47 -8.72 -7.56
N ALA A 159 8.51 -8.08 -7.03
CA ALA A 159 8.51 -6.64 -6.82
C ALA A 159 9.90 -6.02 -7.00
N PHE A 160 9.94 -4.82 -7.54
CA PHE A 160 11.10 -3.96 -7.57
C PHE A 160 11.05 -3.02 -6.36
N PHE A 161 12.16 -2.80 -5.70
CA PHE A 161 12.31 -1.73 -4.72
C PHE A 161 13.44 -0.78 -5.12
N ALA A 162 13.29 0.49 -4.76
CA ALA A 162 14.30 1.52 -4.90
C ALA A 162 14.38 2.39 -3.65
N THR A 163 15.59 2.55 -3.15
CA THR A 163 15.99 3.48 -2.09
C THR A 163 17.02 4.47 -2.63
N GLU A 164 17.54 5.36 -1.81
CA GLU A 164 18.66 6.23 -2.19
C GLU A 164 19.94 5.44 -2.52
N ARG A 165 20.13 4.26 -1.89
CA ARG A 165 21.36 3.48 -1.95
C ARG A 165 21.27 2.23 -2.83
N HIS A 166 20.11 1.65 -2.94
CA HIS A 166 19.91 0.32 -3.54
C HIS A 166 18.65 0.28 -4.38
N SER A 167 18.71 -0.43 -5.50
CA SER A 167 17.53 -0.80 -6.27
C SER A 167 17.66 -2.23 -6.78
N LYS A 168 16.58 -3.02 -6.71
CA LYS A 168 16.61 -4.43 -7.09
C LYS A 168 15.22 -4.98 -7.35
N ILE A 169 15.14 -5.93 -8.28
CA ILE A 169 13.98 -6.81 -8.43
C ILE A 169 14.15 -8.01 -7.48
N VAL A 170 13.14 -8.27 -6.67
CA VAL A 170 13.03 -9.48 -5.85
C VAL A 170 11.98 -10.36 -6.46
N SER A 171 12.39 -11.52 -6.97
CA SER A 171 11.50 -12.44 -7.68
C SER A 171 10.29 -12.88 -6.84
N GLY A 172 9.16 -13.06 -7.54
CA GLY A 172 7.93 -13.60 -6.96
C GLY A 172 7.98 -15.11 -6.75
N PHE A 173 6.83 -15.68 -6.52
CA PHE A 173 6.65 -17.12 -6.30
C PHE A 173 5.70 -17.72 -7.34
N GLN A 174 5.97 -18.94 -7.78
CA GLN A 174 5.06 -19.70 -8.61
C GLN A 174 3.93 -20.25 -7.75
N ILE A 175 2.71 -19.92 -8.10
CA ILE A 175 1.50 -20.35 -7.41
C ILE A 175 0.42 -20.76 -8.40
N GLU A 176 -0.56 -21.52 -7.93
CA GLU A 176 -1.83 -21.70 -8.60
C GLU A 176 -2.75 -20.53 -8.20
N LEU A 177 -3.06 -19.65 -9.16
CA LEU A 177 -3.88 -18.47 -8.94
C LEU A 177 -5.36 -18.86 -8.78
N VAL A 178 -5.94 -18.54 -7.64
CA VAL A 178 -7.39 -18.65 -7.39
C VAL A 178 -8.05 -17.28 -7.50
N GLU A 179 -7.53 -16.29 -6.79
CA GLU A 179 -8.06 -14.92 -6.78
C GLU A 179 -6.99 -13.91 -6.35
N ALA A 180 -6.87 -12.77 -7.06
CA ALA A 180 -5.87 -11.75 -6.75
C ALA A 180 -6.35 -10.66 -5.77
N THR A 181 -7.62 -10.72 -5.31
CA THR A 181 -8.18 -9.71 -4.40
C THR A 181 -7.43 -9.73 -3.06
N GLY A 182 -6.94 -8.56 -2.62
CA GLY A 182 -6.20 -8.44 -1.37
C GLY A 182 -4.71 -8.80 -1.45
N ALA A 183 -4.20 -9.24 -2.61
CA ALA A 183 -2.78 -9.55 -2.78
C ALA A 183 -1.88 -8.33 -2.51
N GLY A 184 -2.26 -7.16 -3.03
CA GLY A 184 -1.57 -5.89 -2.79
C GLY A 184 -1.60 -5.47 -1.32
N ASP A 185 -2.73 -5.65 -0.65
CA ASP A 185 -2.90 -5.33 0.77
C ASP A 185 -2.06 -6.28 1.65
N GLY A 186 -2.08 -7.58 1.30
CA GLY A 186 -1.22 -8.59 1.93
C GLY A 186 0.27 -8.29 1.75
N PHE A 187 0.67 -7.90 0.54
CA PHE A 187 2.03 -7.46 0.25
C PHE A 187 2.43 -6.25 1.12
N ASN A 188 1.58 -5.21 1.18
CA ASN A 188 1.81 -4.04 2.04
C ASN A 188 1.98 -4.42 3.52
N ALA A 189 1.11 -5.31 4.02
CA ALA A 189 1.23 -5.82 5.39
C ALA A 189 2.56 -6.54 5.63
N GLY A 190 3.02 -7.32 4.65
CA GLY A 190 4.32 -7.98 4.65
C GLY A 190 5.49 -7.00 4.71
N VAL A 191 5.44 -5.93 3.88
CA VAL A 191 6.44 -4.84 3.88
C VAL A 191 6.48 -4.14 5.24
N ILE A 192 5.35 -3.63 5.70
CA ILE A 192 5.25 -2.87 6.96
C ILE A 192 5.76 -3.72 8.13
N ARG A 193 5.31 -4.98 8.23
CA ARG A 193 5.76 -5.89 9.27
C ARG A 193 7.25 -6.19 9.20
N GLY A 194 7.77 -6.39 7.98
CA GLY A 194 9.19 -6.62 7.74
C GLY A 194 10.03 -5.44 8.19
N LEU A 195 9.67 -4.23 7.77
CA LEU A 195 10.35 -3.00 8.16
C LEU A 195 10.33 -2.77 9.68
N LEU A 196 9.19 -2.99 10.31
CA LEU A 196 9.05 -2.80 11.76
C LEU A 196 9.98 -3.70 12.59
N LYS A 197 10.40 -4.86 12.10
CA LYS A 197 11.41 -5.69 12.78
C LYS A 197 12.77 -5.01 12.91
N HIS A 198 13.09 -4.11 11.98
CA HIS A 198 14.35 -3.39 11.93
C HIS A 198 14.28 -2.00 12.57
N VAL A 199 13.14 -1.29 12.38
CA VAL A 199 13.09 0.13 12.71
C VAL A 199 12.23 0.52 13.91
N LYS A 200 11.39 -0.40 14.45
CA LYS A 200 10.40 -0.06 15.48
C LYS A 200 10.97 0.53 16.77
N GLU A 201 12.18 0.10 17.14
CA GLU A 201 12.88 0.54 18.37
C GLU A 201 13.76 1.77 18.12
N SER A 202 13.91 2.21 16.87
CA SER A 202 14.70 3.39 16.56
C SER A 202 13.97 4.67 17.00
N PRO A 203 14.67 5.61 17.64
CA PRO A 203 14.11 6.93 17.93
C PRO A 203 13.84 7.74 16.65
N ASP A 204 14.59 7.50 15.60
CA ASP A 204 14.36 8.03 14.26
C ASP A 204 14.16 6.88 13.27
N ARG A 205 12.91 6.49 13.09
CA ARG A 205 12.51 5.38 12.20
C ARG A 205 12.80 5.69 10.73
N ARG A 206 12.70 6.96 10.34
CA ARG A 206 12.97 7.38 8.97
C ARG A 206 14.45 7.25 8.63
N ALA A 207 15.33 7.67 9.52
CA ALA A 207 16.77 7.47 9.35
C ALA A 207 17.14 5.98 9.35
N ALA A 208 16.52 5.19 10.24
CA ALA A 208 16.71 3.74 10.27
C ALA A 208 16.22 3.06 8.98
N LEU A 209 15.10 3.46 8.42
CA LEU A 209 14.63 2.98 7.11
C LEU A 209 15.68 3.24 6.01
N LYS A 210 16.21 4.45 5.94
CA LYS A 210 17.22 4.85 4.94
C LYS A 210 18.57 4.11 5.11
N SER A 211 18.85 3.58 6.30
CA SER A 211 20.11 2.86 6.59
C SER A 211 20.05 1.36 6.29
N LEU A 212 18.88 0.80 5.96
CA LEU A 212 18.74 -0.61 5.65
C LEU A 212 19.62 -1.03 4.48
N GLU A 213 20.28 -2.17 4.63
CA GLU A 213 21.13 -2.74 3.60
C GLU A 213 20.31 -3.48 2.53
N GLU A 214 20.90 -3.69 1.35
CA GLU A 214 20.23 -4.36 0.24
C GLU A 214 19.68 -5.74 0.64
N SER A 215 20.46 -6.52 1.37
CA SER A 215 20.06 -7.86 1.81
C SER A 215 18.88 -7.86 2.78
N GLU A 216 18.79 -6.84 3.64
CA GLU A 216 17.65 -6.66 4.56
C GLU A 216 16.40 -6.29 3.77
N MET A 217 16.52 -5.36 2.82
CA MET A 217 15.43 -4.99 1.93
C MET A 217 14.96 -6.18 1.09
N GLU A 218 15.89 -6.96 0.53
CA GLU A 218 15.56 -8.17 -0.23
C GLU A 218 14.76 -9.17 0.61
N ALA A 219 15.18 -9.42 1.85
CA ALA A 219 14.48 -10.32 2.77
C ALA A 219 13.06 -9.82 3.10
N ILE A 220 12.90 -8.51 3.29
CA ILE A 220 11.60 -7.87 3.55
C ILE A 220 10.69 -8.04 2.33
N ILE A 221 11.16 -7.68 1.14
CA ILE A 221 10.37 -7.76 -0.09
C ILE A 221 10.05 -9.22 -0.45
N ARG A 222 10.99 -10.16 -0.26
CA ARG A 222 10.75 -11.60 -0.44
C ARG A 222 9.61 -12.09 0.47
N THR A 223 9.61 -11.65 1.72
CA THR A 223 8.54 -11.99 2.67
C THR A 223 7.20 -11.41 2.22
N ALA A 224 7.18 -10.15 1.77
CA ALA A 224 6.00 -9.48 1.26
C ALA A 224 5.45 -10.15 -0.01
N ASN A 225 6.33 -10.55 -0.95
CA ASN A 225 5.98 -11.36 -2.12
C ASN A 225 5.30 -12.69 -1.70
N GLY A 226 5.80 -13.33 -0.64
CA GLY A 226 5.21 -14.55 -0.10
C GLY A 226 3.80 -14.35 0.46
N VAL A 227 3.57 -13.25 1.19
CA VAL A 227 2.22 -12.90 1.70
C VAL A 227 1.26 -12.63 0.55
N GLY A 228 1.67 -11.81 -0.44
CA GLY A 228 0.86 -11.51 -1.61
C GLY A 228 0.54 -12.75 -2.44
N ALA A 229 1.54 -13.63 -2.65
CA ALA A 229 1.35 -14.89 -3.36
C ALA A 229 0.35 -15.82 -2.66
N LEU A 230 0.51 -16.02 -1.34
CA LEU A 230 -0.42 -16.85 -0.57
C LEU A 230 -1.85 -16.28 -0.55
N ALA A 231 -2.02 -14.96 -0.48
CA ALA A 231 -3.33 -14.33 -0.59
C ALA A 231 -4.02 -14.66 -1.93
N CYS A 232 -3.25 -14.92 -2.98
CA CYS A 232 -3.79 -15.31 -4.29
C CYS A 232 -4.21 -16.78 -4.40
N THR A 233 -3.87 -17.64 -3.43
CA THR A 233 -4.17 -19.09 -3.49
C THR A 233 -5.52 -19.47 -2.91
N LYS A 234 -6.26 -18.52 -2.37
CA LYS A 234 -7.57 -18.73 -1.72
C LYS A 234 -8.56 -17.66 -2.20
N ALA A 235 -9.86 -17.98 -2.14
CA ALA A 235 -10.89 -16.99 -2.43
C ALA A 235 -11.08 -16.02 -1.26
N GLY A 236 -11.38 -14.75 -1.60
CA GLY A 236 -11.61 -13.68 -0.64
C GLY A 236 -10.34 -12.88 -0.33
N ALA A 237 -10.49 -11.71 0.28
CA ALA A 237 -9.38 -10.83 0.64
C ALA A 237 -8.84 -11.18 2.04
N ILE A 238 -9.55 -10.79 3.11
CA ILE A 238 -9.13 -11.04 4.50
C ILE A 238 -9.01 -12.53 4.81
N PRO A 239 -9.96 -13.42 4.43
CA PRO A 239 -9.85 -14.84 4.70
C PRO A 239 -8.70 -15.55 3.97
N ALA A 240 -8.19 -14.94 2.88
CA ALA A 240 -7.10 -15.48 2.10
C ALA A 240 -5.71 -15.15 2.68
N LEU A 241 -5.61 -14.18 3.60
CA LEU A 241 -4.34 -13.81 4.22
C LEU A 241 -3.74 -14.99 5.01
N PRO A 242 -2.44 -15.26 4.85
CA PRO A 242 -1.80 -16.40 5.51
C PRO A 242 -1.56 -16.16 7.01
N SER A 243 -1.57 -17.24 7.77
CA SER A 243 -0.96 -17.25 9.09
C SER A 243 0.58 -17.19 8.99
N GLN A 244 1.26 -16.89 10.12
CA GLN A 244 2.71 -16.92 10.14
C GLN A 244 3.29 -18.30 9.80
N GLU A 245 2.67 -19.36 10.29
CA GLU A 245 3.12 -20.75 10.03
C GLU A 245 2.98 -21.12 8.55
N GLU A 246 1.88 -20.73 7.91
CA GLU A 246 1.68 -20.93 6.47
C GLU A 246 2.76 -20.16 5.67
N LEU A 247 3.04 -18.92 6.04
CA LEU A 247 4.07 -18.11 5.38
C LEU A 247 5.46 -18.72 5.53
N ASP A 248 5.86 -19.10 6.74
CA ASP A 248 7.18 -19.68 7.01
C ASP A 248 7.40 -20.99 6.24
N ARG A 249 6.37 -21.85 6.21
CA ARG A 249 6.38 -23.09 5.42
C ARG A 249 6.50 -22.78 3.92
N PHE A 250 5.71 -21.83 3.43
CA PHE A 250 5.73 -21.42 2.02
C PHE A 250 7.10 -20.88 1.59
N LEU A 251 7.69 -19.97 2.35
CA LEU A 251 8.98 -19.38 2.07
C LEU A 251 10.14 -20.40 2.04
N SER A 252 10.00 -21.50 2.82
CA SER A 252 11.02 -22.56 2.88
C SER A 252 10.90 -23.59 1.77
N THR A 253 9.72 -23.79 1.18
CA THR A 253 9.44 -24.89 0.24
C THR A 253 9.16 -24.44 -1.19
N SER A 254 8.75 -23.17 -1.38
CA SER A 254 8.26 -22.70 -2.68
C SER A 254 9.38 -22.31 -3.63
N LYS A 255 9.16 -22.59 -4.91
CA LYS A 255 10.03 -22.18 -6.00
C LYS A 255 9.80 -20.72 -6.32
N VAL A 256 10.89 -19.99 -6.52
CA VAL A 256 10.90 -18.62 -7.00
C VAL A 256 10.54 -18.60 -8.49
N SER A 257 9.79 -17.59 -8.93
CA SER A 257 9.56 -17.37 -10.36
C SER A 257 10.89 -17.17 -11.10
N ALA A 258 11.04 -17.78 -12.28
CA ALA A 258 12.17 -17.45 -13.13
C ALA A 258 12.00 -16.01 -13.65
N ASN A 259 13.05 -15.23 -13.58
CA ASN A 259 13.12 -13.88 -14.14
C ASN A 259 13.13 -13.93 -15.66
#